data_98f28a5af2090770791566b340ce469e
#
_entry.id   98f28a5af2090770791566b340ce469e
#
_cell.length_a   1.000
_cell.length_b   1.000
_cell.length_c   1.000
_cell.angle_alpha   90.00
_cell.angle_beta   90.00
_cell.angle_gamma   90.00
#
_symmetry.space_group_name_H-M   'P 1'
#
loop_
_entity.id
_entity.type
_entity.pdbx_description
1 polymer ?
#
loop_
_entity_poly.entity_id
_entity_poly.type
_entity_poly.pdbx_seq_one_letter_code
_entity_poly.pdbx_strand_id
1 'polypeptide(L)'
;LADEQKAFLKRFYYDRLNGSTNPIWLSAIEDLNTLEDNRIYLVVKKKHVDGDHKVKYAVIKVPDRVFGRFIKVPSSDGFDNIMYLDDVVRFCLPLIFIGTKPSTYEAYSFKFTKDAEMEMDNDADYGAMEKIAQGVNSRKRGEPIRVIYDKEMPREMQKRVFERLNVRE
;
A
#
# COMPACT_ATOMS: atom_id res chain seq x y z
N LEU A 1 12.09 -7.51 17.76
CA LEU A 1 10.85 -7.96 18.45
C LEU A 1 11.17 -9.13 19.37
N ALA A 2 10.65 -9.08 20.59
CA ALA A 2 10.70 -10.18 21.54
C ALA A 2 9.78 -11.34 21.07
N ASP A 3 10.03 -12.55 21.56
CA ASP A 3 9.26 -13.73 21.17
C ASP A 3 7.77 -13.61 21.51
N GLU A 4 7.46 -13.00 22.67
CA GLU A 4 6.10 -12.70 23.08
C GLU A 4 5.39 -11.75 22.09
N GLN A 5 6.09 -10.73 21.62
CA GLN A 5 5.57 -9.78 20.62
C GLN A 5 5.33 -10.47 19.27
N LYS A 6 6.26 -11.33 18.83
CA LYS A 6 6.09 -12.13 17.60
C LYS A 6 4.89 -13.07 17.70
N ALA A 7 4.71 -13.73 18.84
CA ALA A 7 3.57 -14.61 19.07
C ALA A 7 2.24 -13.83 19.07
N PHE A 8 2.22 -12.66 19.70
CA PHE A 8 1.07 -11.76 19.69
C PHE A 8 0.71 -11.35 18.26
N LEU A 9 1.69 -10.91 17.46
CA LEU A 9 1.46 -10.45 16.09
C LEU A 9 0.93 -11.57 15.18
N LYS A 10 1.43 -12.79 15.32
CA LYS A 10 0.90 -13.96 14.60
C LYS A 10 -0.56 -14.22 14.95
N ARG A 11 -0.90 -14.19 16.23
CA ARG A 11 -2.28 -14.34 16.70
C ARG A 11 -3.17 -13.22 16.19
N PHE A 12 -2.70 -11.98 16.29
CA PHE A 12 -3.40 -10.81 15.77
C PHE A 12 -3.68 -10.92 14.27
N TYR A 13 -2.73 -11.44 13.50
CA TYR A 13 -2.94 -11.70 12.07
C TYR A 13 -4.09 -12.69 11.86
N TYR A 14 -4.04 -13.87 12.48
CA TYR A 14 -5.05 -14.90 12.27
C TYR A 14 -6.44 -14.49 12.77
N ASP A 15 -6.52 -13.78 13.88
CA ASP A 15 -7.78 -13.40 14.51
C ASP A 15 -8.39 -12.13 13.89
N ARG A 16 -7.57 -11.23 13.39
CA ARG A 16 -8.01 -9.88 13.03
C ARG A 16 -7.63 -9.43 11.61
N LEU A 17 -6.39 -9.59 11.20
CA LEU A 17 -5.88 -9.07 9.93
C LEU A 17 -6.16 -9.99 8.73
N ASN A 18 -6.30 -11.28 8.96
CA ASN A 18 -6.58 -12.25 7.91
C ASN A 18 -7.88 -11.87 7.17
N GLY A 19 -7.79 -11.79 5.84
CA GLY A 19 -8.90 -11.33 4.99
C GLY A 19 -8.96 -9.81 4.76
N SER A 20 -8.27 -8.99 5.56
CA SER A 20 -8.18 -7.53 5.37
C SER A 20 -6.88 -7.09 4.68
N THR A 21 -5.96 -8.00 4.44
CA THR A 21 -4.63 -7.75 3.87
C THR A 21 -4.38 -8.60 2.62
N ASN A 22 -5.40 -8.84 1.82
CA ASN A 22 -5.29 -9.63 0.60
C ASN A 22 -4.39 -8.93 -0.43
N PRO A 23 -3.30 -9.58 -0.87
CA PRO A 23 -2.41 -9.01 -1.86
C PRO A 23 -3.05 -8.99 -3.25
N ILE A 24 -2.78 -7.93 -3.98
CA ILE A 24 -3.10 -7.81 -5.41
C ILE A 24 -1.77 -7.87 -6.16
N TRP A 25 -1.60 -8.83 -7.07
CA TRP A 25 -0.40 -8.89 -7.89
C TRP A 25 -0.30 -7.65 -8.76
N LEU A 26 0.87 -7.04 -8.82
CA LEU A 26 1.09 -5.84 -9.63
C LEU A 26 0.75 -6.07 -11.10
N SER A 27 0.99 -7.27 -11.61
CA SER A 27 0.62 -7.68 -12.97
C SER A 27 -0.89 -7.70 -13.24
N ALA A 28 -1.71 -7.80 -12.20
CA ALA A 28 -3.18 -7.78 -12.30
C ALA A 28 -3.78 -6.38 -12.20
N ILE A 29 -2.98 -5.38 -11.83
CA ILE A 29 -3.40 -3.98 -11.76
C ILE A 29 -3.29 -3.38 -13.16
N GLU A 30 -4.37 -2.85 -13.70
CA GLU A 30 -4.38 -2.22 -15.03
C GLU A 30 -3.89 -0.78 -14.96
N ASP A 31 -4.41 -0.04 -13.99
CA ASP A 31 -4.05 1.35 -13.72
C ASP A 31 -4.33 1.73 -12.24
N LEU A 32 -4.08 2.99 -11.91
CA LEU A 32 -4.30 3.52 -10.58
C LEU A 32 -5.77 3.45 -10.11
N ASN A 33 -6.74 3.40 -11.03
CA ASN A 33 -8.16 3.33 -10.67
C ASN A 33 -8.55 1.97 -10.06
N THR A 34 -7.71 0.96 -10.19
CA THR A 34 -7.84 -0.33 -9.48
C THR A 34 -7.67 -0.16 -7.97
N LEU A 35 -6.97 0.88 -7.54
CA LEU A 35 -6.70 1.17 -6.13
C LEU A 35 -7.61 2.30 -5.62
N GLU A 36 -7.86 2.29 -4.32
CA GLU A 36 -8.63 3.33 -3.66
C GLU A 36 -7.79 4.58 -3.40
N ASP A 37 -8.38 5.73 -3.69
CA ASP A 37 -7.81 7.04 -3.42
C ASP A 37 -7.63 7.28 -1.91
N ASN A 38 -6.60 8.03 -1.56
CA ASN A 38 -6.31 8.45 -0.19
C ASN A 38 -6.16 7.31 0.83
N ARG A 39 -5.67 6.15 0.38
CA ARG A 39 -5.38 4.97 1.21
C ARG A 39 -3.89 4.68 1.21
N ILE A 40 -3.43 4.05 2.29
CA ILE A 40 -2.05 3.60 2.42
C ILE A 40 -1.95 2.18 1.86
N TYR A 41 -0.96 1.98 1.01
CA TYR A 41 -0.62 0.69 0.43
C TYR A 41 0.83 0.32 0.74
N LEU A 42 1.10 -0.98 0.85
CA LEU A 42 2.45 -1.53 0.78
C LEU A 42 2.70 -2.09 -0.60
N VAL A 43 3.79 -1.68 -1.22
CA VAL A 43 4.37 -2.40 -2.37
C VAL A 43 5.30 -3.45 -1.83
N VAL A 44 5.06 -4.70 -2.20
CA VAL A 44 5.81 -5.86 -1.74
C VAL A 44 6.59 -6.46 -2.90
N LYS A 45 7.90 -6.57 -2.72
CA LYS A 45 8.78 -7.38 -3.56
C LYS A 45 8.95 -8.74 -2.92
N LYS A 46 8.44 -9.76 -3.58
CA LYS A 46 8.54 -11.16 -3.18
C LYS A 46 9.55 -11.86 -4.07
N LYS A 47 10.63 -12.38 -3.47
CA LYS A 47 11.68 -13.11 -4.18
C LYS A 47 11.77 -14.54 -3.68
N HIS A 48 11.69 -15.52 -4.57
CA HIS A 48 11.87 -16.92 -4.22
C HIS A 48 13.27 -17.15 -3.67
N VAL A 49 13.40 -17.92 -2.57
CA VAL A 49 14.71 -18.27 -1.98
C VAL A 49 15.37 -19.40 -2.75
N ASP A 50 14.55 -20.33 -3.29
CA ASP A 50 15.01 -21.54 -3.96
C ASP A 50 14.66 -21.54 -5.45
N GLY A 51 15.44 -22.27 -6.23
CA GLY A 51 15.17 -22.55 -7.64
C GLY A 51 15.39 -21.36 -8.55
N ASP A 52 14.33 -20.85 -9.11
CA ASP A 52 14.36 -19.82 -10.18
C ASP A 52 14.67 -18.40 -9.68
N HIS A 53 14.76 -18.16 -8.36
CA HIS A 53 14.92 -16.83 -7.74
C HIS A 53 13.95 -15.79 -8.30
N LYS A 54 12.77 -16.22 -8.74
CA LYS A 54 11.77 -15.37 -9.38
C LYS A 54 11.32 -14.25 -8.45
N VAL A 55 11.23 -13.06 -9.00
CA VAL A 55 10.71 -11.87 -8.33
C VAL A 55 9.30 -11.56 -8.80
N LYS A 56 8.39 -11.35 -7.86
CA LYS A 56 7.03 -10.86 -8.10
C LYS A 56 6.75 -9.66 -7.22
N TYR A 57 5.90 -8.77 -7.72
CA TYR A 57 5.46 -7.62 -6.96
C TYR A 57 3.96 -7.71 -6.67
N ALA A 58 3.60 -7.32 -5.47
CA ALA A 58 2.20 -7.24 -5.04
C ALA A 58 1.96 -5.91 -4.32
N VAL A 59 0.70 -5.55 -4.22
CA VAL A 59 0.23 -4.37 -3.50
C VAL A 59 -0.76 -4.82 -2.43
N ILE A 60 -0.59 -4.35 -1.20
CA ILE A 60 -1.47 -4.67 -0.08
C ILE A 60 -2.02 -3.36 0.48
N LYS A 61 -3.34 -3.25 0.58
CA LYS A 61 -3.98 -2.13 1.27
C LYS A 61 -3.80 -2.29 2.78
N VAL A 62 -3.24 -1.28 3.44
CA VAL A 62 -3.12 -1.24 4.89
C VAL A 62 -4.49 -0.92 5.49
N PRO A 63 -5.06 -1.77 6.36
CA PRO A 63 -6.41 -1.62 6.87
C PRO A 63 -6.49 -0.63 8.05
N ASP A 64 -5.93 0.56 7.90
CA ASP A 64 -5.82 1.59 8.94
C ASP A 64 -7.16 2.17 9.36
N ARG A 65 -8.18 2.15 8.49
CA ARG A 65 -9.53 2.61 8.84
C ARG A 65 -10.25 1.65 9.80
N VAL A 66 -9.85 0.39 9.83
CA VAL A 66 -10.43 -0.63 10.72
C VAL A 66 -9.68 -0.70 12.04
N PHE A 67 -8.35 -0.70 12.00
CA PHE A 67 -7.49 -0.96 13.16
C PHE A 67 -6.79 0.29 13.71
N GLY A 68 -6.89 1.44 13.01
CA GLY A 68 -6.07 2.62 13.29
C GLY A 68 -4.65 2.45 12.78
N ARG A 69 -3.82 3.48 13.02
CA ARG A 69 -2.42 3.51 12.56
C ARG A 69 -1.45 2.81 13.50
N PHE A 70 -1.86 2.56 14.74
CA PHE A 70 -1.01 2.05 15.80
C PHE A 70 -1.63 0.84 16.46
N ILE A 71 -0.81 -0.18 16.67
CA ILE A 71 -1.17 -1.39 17.38
C ILE A 71 -0.35 -1.45 18.66
N LYS A 72 -1.05 -1.60 19.79
CA LYS A 72 -0.39 -1.84 21.08
C LYS A 72 0.07 -3.31 21.12
N VAL A 73 1.35 -3.50 21.41
CA VAL A 73 1.97 -4.83 21.51
C VAL A 73 2.40 -5.09 22.95
N PRO A 74 2.44 -6.36 23.39
CA PRO A 74 2.87 -6.72 24.74
C PRO A 74 4.29 -6.20 25.04
N SER A 75 4.51 -5.87 26.30
CA SER A 75 5.80 -5.42 26.80
C SER A 75 6.06 -6.03 28.17
N SER A 76 7.26 -6.55 28.34
CA SER A 76 7.73 -7.09 29.64
C SER A 76 8.51 -6.06 30.47
N ASP A 77 8.76 -4.87 29.91
CA ASP A 77 9.58 -3.82 30.53
C ASP A 77 8.77 -2.74 31.28
N GLY A 78 7.45 -2.92 31.35
CA GLY A 78 6.53 -1.99 32.03
C GLY A 78 6.16 -0.75 31.21
N PHE A 79 6.65 -0.62 29.98
CA PHE A 79 6.29 0.45 29.06
C PHE A 79 5.22 -0.02 28.05
N ASP A 80 4.41 0.93 27.59
CA ASP A 80 3.49 0.66 26.49
C ASP A 80 4.27 0.66 25.16
N ASN A 81 4.39 -0.51 24.54
CA ASN A 81 5.00 -0.64 23.24
C ASN A 81 3.93 -0.55 22.15
N ILE A 82 4.18 0.28 21.16
CA ILE A 82 3.30 0.44 19.99
C ILE A 82 4.06 0.18 18.71
N MET A 83 3.36 -0.35 17.71
CA MET A 83 3.88 -0.51 16.35
C MET A 83 2.95 0.20 15.37
N TYR A 84 3.53 0.76 14.31
CA TYR A 84 2.74 1.15 13.15
C TYR A 84 2.07 -0.06 12.52
N LEU A 85 0.84 0.10 12.09
CA LEU A 85 0.11 -0.98 11.41
C LEU A 85 0.83 -1.46 10.15
N ASP A 86 1.48 -0.56 9.41
CA ASP A 86 2.31 -0.89 8.25
C ASP A 86 3.41 -1.90 8.63
N ASP A 87 4.08 -1.69 9.78
CA ASP A 87 5.14 -2.58 10.26
C ASP A 87 4.58 -3.92 10.75
N VAL A 88 3.38 -3.91 11.33
CA VAL A 88 2.67 -5.15 11.67
C VAL A 88 2.36 -5.95 10.41
N VAL A 89 1.87 -5.32 9.36
CA VAL A 89 1.60 -5.98 8.06
C VAL A 89 2.91 -6.50 7.45
N ARG A 90 4.01 -5.72 7.48
CA ARG A 90 5.33 -6.19 7.02
C ARG A 90 5.80 -7.44 7.75
N PHE A 91 5.65 -7.47 9.06
CA PHE A 91 5.97 -8.65 9.86
C PHE A 91 5.15 -9.88 9.44
N CYS A 92 3.89 -9.68 9.07
CA CYS A 92 2.96 -10.74 8.69
C CYS A 92 3.07 -11.20 7.23
N LEU A 93 3.96 -10.62 6.41
CA LEU A 93 4.09 -10.99 4.99
C LEU A 93 4.27 -12.49 4.75
N PRO A 94 5.08 -13.24 5.53
CA PRO A 94 5.17 -14.70 5.37
C PRO A 94 3.85 -15.43 5.63
N LEU A 95 2.99 -14.89 6.47
CA LEU A 95 1.66 -15.44 6.77
C LEU A 95 0.66 -15.08 5.67
N ILE A 96 0.74 -13.85 5.15
CA ILE A 96 -0.12 -13.36 4.05
C ILE A 96 0.11 -14.19 2.78
N PHE A 97 1.37 -14.53 2.48
CA PHE A 97 1.75 -15.34 1.33
C PHE A 97 1.91 -16.84 1.63
N ILE A 98 1.28 -17.32 2.70
CA ILE A 98 1.30 -18.74 3.06
C ILE A 98 0.76 -19.60 1.90
N GLY A 99 1.34 -20.76 1.69
CA GLY A 99 0.98 -21.65 0.56
C GLY A 99 1.64 -21.29 -0.76
N THR A 100 2.41 -20.20 -0.82
CA THR A 100 3.29 -19.88 -1.96
C THR A 100 4.71 -20.42 -1.72
N LYS A 101 5.54 -20.40 -2.76
CA LYS A 101 6.95 -20.80 -2.62
C LYS A 101 7.65 -19.94 -1.54
N PRO A 102 8.54 -20.55 -0.72
CA PRO A 102 9.33 -19.80 0.25
C PRO A 102 10.05 -18.62 -0.37
N SER A 103 9.97 -17.48 0.27
CA SER A 103 10.43 -16.23 -0.31
C SER A 103 10.96 -15.27 0.76
N THR A 104 11.80 -14.35 0.33
CA THR A 104 12.12 -13.13 1.07
C THR A 104 11.20 -12.00 0.62
N TYR A 105 11.00 -11.03 1.51
CA TYR A 105 10.07 -9.92 1.29
C TYR A 105 10.75 -8.59 1.60
N GLU A 106 10.52 -7.61 0.74
CA GLU A 106 10.79 -6.20 0.98
C GLU A 106 9.48 -5.45 0.73
N ALA A 107 9.12 -4.53 1.60
CA ALA A 107 7.87 -3.79 1.47
C ALA A 107 8.04 -2.32 1.85
N TYR A 108 7.46 -1.45 1.05
CA TYR A 108 7.53 0.00 1.19
C TYR A 108 6.15 0.61 1.07
N SER A 109 5.88 1.62 1.89
CA SER A 109 4.59 2.31 1.90
C SER A 109 4.50 3.30 0.76
N PHE A 110 3.32 3.41 0.16
CA PHE A 110 2.96 4.52 -0.69
C PHE A 110 1.49 4.91 -0.49
N LYS A 111 1.19 6.14 -0.81
CA LYS A 111 -0.15 6.71 -0.80
C LYS A 111 -0.27 7.64 -2.00
N PHE A 112 -1.39 7.57 -2.68
CA PHE A 112 -1.71 8.54 -3.70
C PHE A 112 -2.99 9.28 -3.36
N THR A 113 -3.10 10.49 -3.86
CA THR A 113 -4.29 11.33 -3.75
C THR A 113 -4.56 11.92 -5.12
N LYS A 114 -5.77 11.71 -5.61
CA LYS A 114 -6.24 12.36 -6.83
C LYS A 114 -6.65 13.78 -6.46
N ASP A 115 -5.91 14.75 -6.96
CA ASP A 115 -6.12 16.16 -6.62
C ASP A 115 -7.15 16.76 -7.58
N ALA A 116 -8.41 16.78 -7.13
CA ALA A 116 -9.49 17.44 -7.88
C ALA A 116 -9.51 18.96 -7.69
N GLU A 117 -8.77 19.49 -6.71
CA GLU A 117 -8.79 20.92 -6.37
C GLU A 117 -7.80 21.73 -7.19
N MET A 118 -6.72 21.13 -7.68
CA MET A 118 -5.71 21.87 -8.46
C MET A 118 -6.18 22.34 -9.83
N GLU A 119 -7.25 21.77 -10.38
CA GLU A 119 -7.82 22.18 -11.68
C GLU A 119 -8.76 23.37 -11.59
N MET A 120 -9.30 23.69 -10.42
CA MET A 120 -10.24 24.81 -10.28
C MET A 120 -9.58 26.19 -10.42
N ASP A 121 -8.27 26.29 -10.24
CA ASP A 121 -7.56 27.57 -10.24
C ASP A 121 -7.08 28.05 -11.63
N ASN A 122 -7.07 27.18 -12.63
CA ASN A 122 -6.49 27.54 -13.94
C ASN A 122 -7.48 27.93 -15.05
N ASP A 123 -8.78 27.69 -14.87
CA ASP A 123 -9.79 28.06 -15.88
C ASP A 123 -10.90 28.95 -15.30
N ALA A 124 -10.63 30.26 -15.30
CA ALA A 124 -11.57 31.25 -14.83
C ALA A 124 -12.84 31.43 -15.71
N ASP A 125 -12.93 30.73 -16.85
CA ASP A 125 -13.95 31.01 -17.89
C ASP A 125 -15.07 29.97 -18.07
N TYR A 126 -15.08 28.86 -17.30
CA TYR A 126 -16.13 27.84 -17.43
C TYR A 126 -17.08 27.84 -16.24
N GLY A 127 -18.40 27.69 -16.53
CA GLY A 127 -19.43 27.61 -15.51
C GLY A 127 -19.25 26.43 -14.56
N ALA A 128 -19.70 26.57 -13.30
CA ALA A 128 -19.46 25.58 -12.22
C ALA A 128 -19.92 24.15 -12.56
N MET A 129 -20.99 24.01 -13.38
CA MET A 129 -21.50 22.70 -13.81
C MET A 129 -20.58 22.03 -14.85
N GLU A 130 -19.99 22.78 -15.77
CA GLU A 130 -19.02 22.27 -16.74
C GLU A 130 -17.71 21.88 -16.06
N LYS A 131 -17.27 22.66 -15.06
CA LYS A 131 -16.08 22.31 -14.24
C LYS A 131 -16.24 21.00 -13.50
N ILE A 132 -17.43 20.74 -12.94
CA ILE A 132 -17.71 19.46 -12.27
C ILE A 132 -17.72 18.30 -13.28
N ALA A 133 -18.32 18.51 -14.45
CA ALA A 133 -18.36 17.49 -15.50
C ALA A 133 -16.97 17.21 -16.11
N GLN A 134 -16.14 18.23 -16.28
CA GLN A 134 -14.74 18.09 -16.71
C GLN A 134 -13.89 17.42 -15.62
N GLY A 135 -14.02 17.82 -14.36
CA GLY A 135 -13.34 17.19 -13.23
C GLY A 135 -13.67 15.71 -13.07
N VAL A 136 -14.91 15.30 -13.36
CA VAL A 136 -15.32 13.88 -13.36
C VAL A 136 -14.75 13.13 -14.57
N ASN A 137 -14.65 13.78 -15.74
CA ASN A 137 -14.06 13.18 -16.93
C ASN A 137 -12.53 13.11 -16.86
N SER A 138 -11.89 14.09 -16.26
CA SER A 138 -10.44 14.13 -16.07
C SER A 138 -9.97 13.06 -15.08
N ARG A 139 -10.75 12.77 -14.03
CA ARG A 139 -10.51 11.63 -13.15
C ARG A 139 -10.45 10.28 -13.89
N LYS A 140 -11.15 10.16 -15.01
CA LYS A 140 -11.09 8.98 -15.89
C LYS A 140 -9.89 8.96 -16.82
N ARG A 141 -9.21 10.10 -17.01
CA ARG A 141 -8.09 10.27 -17.97
C ARG A 141 -6.70 10.33 -17.33
N GLY A 142 -6.57 10.15 -16.01
CA GLY A 142 -5.27 10.08 -15.33
C GLY A 142 -4.61 11.43 -15.07
N GLU A 143 -5.34 12.37 -14.52
CA GLU A 143 -4.87 13.71 -14.15
C GLU A 143 -4.24 13.82 -12.76
N PRO A 144 -3.75 15.03 -12.38
CA PRO A 144 -2.58 15.11 -11.51
C PRO A 144 -2.78 14.33 -10.22
N ILE A 145 -1.86 13.44 -9.98
CA ILE A 145 -1.86 12.54 -8.84
C ILE A 145 -0.69 12.94 -7.97
N ARG A 146 -0.99 13.18 -6.72
CA ARG A 146 0.05 13.33 -5.70
C ARG A 146 0.37 11.95 -5.15
N VAL A 147 1.62 11.53 -5.27
CA VAL A 147 2.13 10.29 -4.70
C VAL A 147 3.12 10.60 -3.59
N ILE A 148 2.89 10.02 -2.43
CA ILE A 148 3.82 10.04 -1.30
C ILE A 148 4.27 8.60 -1.10
N TYR A 149 5.56 8.36 -1.01
CA TYR A 149 6.12 7.03 -0.83
C TYR A 149 7.32 7.05 0.11
N ASP A 150 7.66 5.87 0.61
CA ASP A 150 8.80 5.68 1.49
C ASP A 150 10.10 6.05 0.75
N LYS A 151 10.88 6.96 1.34
CA LYS A 151 12.16 7.42 0.75
C LYS A 151 13.16 6.29 0.52
N GLU A 152 13.05 5.21 1.28
CA GLU A 152 13.91 4.03 1.17
C GLU A 152 13.50 3.09 0.03
N MET A 153 12.35 3.35 -0.63
CA MET A 153 11.90 2.52 -1.74
C MET A 153 12.92 2.57 -2.89
N PRO A 154 13.47 1.41 -3.32
CA PRO A 154 14.43 1.36 -4.41
C PRO A 154 13.88 1.94 -5.72
N ARG A 155 14.70 2.65 -6.47
CA ARG A 155 14.29 3.27 -7.75
C ARG A 155 13.70 2.27 -8.76
N GLU A 156 14.25 1.07 -8.81
CA GLU A 156 13.69 0.00 -9.66
C GLU A 156 12.25 -0.32 -9.29
N MET A 157 11.95 -0.40 -8.00
CA MET A 157 10.60 -0.65 -7.52
C MET A 157 9.68 0.55 -7.79
N GLN A 158 10.14 1.78 -7.55
CA GLN A 158 9.42 2.99 -7.89
C GLN A 158 9.01 2.99 -9.37
N LYS A 159 9.98 2.77 -10.26
CA LYS A 159 9.75 2.73 -11.70
C LYS A 159 8.69 1.70 -12.09
N ARG A 160 8.82 0.45 -11.62
CA ARG A 160 7.86 -0.62 -11.93
C ARG A 160 6.45 -0.30 -11.45
N VAL A 161 6.33 0.23 -10.23
CA VAL A 161 5.02 0.56 -9.64
C VAL A 161 4.38 1.74 -10.38
N PHE A 162 5.13 2.81 -10.60
CA PHE A 162 4.59 4.02 -11.24
C PHE A 162 4.26 3.80 -12.71
N GLU A 163 5.10 3.06 -13.45
CA GLU A 163 4.77 2.66 -14.82
C GLU A 163 3.48 1.82 -14.86
N ARG A 164 3.34 0.86 -13.94
CA ARG A 164 2.15 0.00 -13.91
C ARG A 164 0.88 0.74 -13.51
N LEU A 165 0.99 1.69 -12.60
CA LEU A 165 -0.11 2.54 -12.17
C LEU A 165 -0.40 3.69 -13.15
N ASN A 166 0.40 3.80 -14.22
CA ASN A 166 0.32 4.89 -15.20
C ASN A 166 0.48 6.28 -14.57
N VAL A 167 1.33 6.37 -13.55
CA VAL A 167 1.72 7.63 -12.90
C VAL A 167 2.95 8.18 -13.62
N ARG A 168 2.87 9.40 -14.11
CA ARG A 168 4.01 10.11 -14.70
C ARG A 168 4.78 10.84 -13.60
N GLU A 169 6.12 10.81 -13.69
CA GLU A 169 7.00 11.65 -12.87
C GLU A 169 6.84 13.13 -13.22
#